data_b0e7f146cce0dd62a1cc2dbfc85be36d
#
_entry.id   b0e7f146cce0dd62a1cc2dbfc85be36d
#
_cell.length_a   1.000
_cell.length_b   1.000
_cell.length_c   1.000
_cell.angle_alpha   90.00
_cell.angle_beta   90.00
_cell.angle_gamma   90.00
#
_symmetry.space_group_name_H-M   'P 1'
#
loop_
_entity.id
_entity.type
_entity.pdbx_description
1 polymer ?
#
loop_
_entity_poly.entity_id
_entity_poly.type
_entity_poly.pdbx_seq_one_letter_code
_entity_poly.pdbx_strand_id
1 'polypeptide(L)'
;MKLETSIYDKLPATTKSGNVVIHKVYQRKGVEYARSIGGAFTLRVRDMDKHFGNPYSHVRALCEKDNLILTATTKDAVIMFIHYVLRSMDSRAVWIRSVLDSKVLVGKPLVYYSELGEPSHANALDYLINNWDEVKSKV
;
A
#
# COMPACT_ATOMS: atom_id res chain seq x y z
N MET A 1 5.73 15.37 8.96
CA MET A 1 5.36 13.95 8.74
C MET A 1 5.71 13.05 9.92
N LYS A 2 5.42 13.52 11.12
CA LYS A 2 5.71 12.73 12.35
C LYS A 2 4.91 11.44 12.44
N LEU A 3 3.61 11.49 12.13
CA LEU A 3 2.75 10.31 12.20
C LEU A 3 3.19 9.26 11.19
N GLU A 4 3.47 9.68 9.96
CA GLU A 4 3.90 8.79 8.89
C GLU A 4 5.21 8.08 9.22
N THR A 5 6.18 8.81 9.75
CA THR A 5 7.47 8.25 10.19
C THR A 5 7.29 7.30 11.37
N SER A 6 6.43 7.66 12.32
CA SER A 6 6.12 6.79 13.46
C SER A 6 5.48 5.47 13.00
N ILE A 7 4.59 5.52 12.03
CA ILE A 7 4.00 4.31 11.44
C ILE A 7 5.09 3.48 10.76
N TYR A 8 5.94 4.11 9.94
CA TYR A 8 7.02 3.40 9.27
C TYR A 8 7.91 2.65 10.26
N ASP A 9 8.24 3.26 11.38
CA ASP A 9 9.11 2.66 12.38
C ASP A 9 8.51 1.41 13.05
N LYS A 10 7.21 1.22 12.93
CA LYS A 10 6.50 0.04 13.45
C LYS A 10 6.33 -1.07 12.42
N LEU A 11 6.75 -0.84 11.16
CA LEU A 11 6.54 -1.83 10.11
C LEU A 11 7.57 -2.95 10.19
N PRO A 12 7.14 -4.21 9.93
CA PRO A 12 8.08 -5.31 9.83
C PRO A 12 8.88 -5.25 8.53
N ALA A 13 10.11 -5.72 8.58
CA ALA A 13 10.92 -5.90 7.38
C ALA A 13 10.45 -7.13 6.60
N THR A 14 10.61 -7.11 5.29
CA THR A 14 10.35 -8.27 4.44
C THR A 14 11.38 -9.36 4.74
N THR A 15 10.93 -10.56 5.09
CA THR A 15 11.79 -11.64 5.57
C THR A 15 11.94 -12.82 4.61
N LYS A 16 11.15 -12.91 3.55
CA LYS A 16 11.18 -14.05 2.63
C LYS A 16 11.09 -13.60 1.17
N SER A 17 12.10 -13.94 0.38
CA SER A 17 12.10 -13.92 -1.10
C SER A 17 11.41 -12.73 -1.76
N GLY A 18 11.45 -11.56 -1.17
CA GLY A 18 10.76 -10.39 -1.70
C GLY A 18 9.24 -10.48 -1.72
N ASN A 19 8.65 -11.44 -1.02
CA ASN A 19 7.22 -11.68 -1.03
C ASN A 19 6.61 -11.40 0.35
N VAL A 20 5.71 -10.44 0.40
CA VAL A 20 4.96 -10.09 1.61
C VAL A 20 3.53 -10.57 1.46
N VAL A 21 3.10 -11.44 2.35
CA VAL A 21 1.71 -11.88 2.40
C VAL A 21 1.00 -11.09 3.47
N ILE A 22 0.01 -10.31 3.08
CA ILE A 22 -0.75 -9.46 4.00
C ILE A 22 -2.23 -9.76 3.94
N HIS A 23 -2.93 -9.19 2.99
CA HIS A 23 -4.36 -9.38 2.84
C HIS A 23 -4.74 -9.56 1.38
N LYS A 24 -5.87 -10.16 1.17
CA LYS A 24 -6.44 -10.31 -0.15
C LYS A 24 -7.70 -9.47 -0.25
N VAL A 25 -7.79 -8.66 -1.31
CA VAL A 25 -8.96 -7.84 -1.58
C VAL A 25 -9.37 -8.02 -3.02
N TYR A 26 -10.63 -8.22 -3.22
CA TYR A 26 -11.21 -8.09 -4.54
C TYR A 26 -12.67 -7.71 -4.39
N GLN A 27 -13.20 -7.10 -5.42
CA GLN A 27 -14.59 -6.78 -5.49
C GLN A 27 -15.24 -7.52 -6.64
N ARG A 28 -16.46 -7.96 -6.43
CA ARG A 28 -17.28 -8.54 -7.48
C ARG A 28 -17.75 -7.48 -8.48
N LYS A 29 -18.36 -7.89 -9.57
CA LYS A 29 -18.88 -7.01 -10.63
C LYS A 29 -17.78 -6.31 -11.44
N GLY A 30 -16.66 -7.00 -11.66
CA GLY A 30 -15.61 -6.52 -12.54
C GLY A 30 -14.70 -5.46 -11.97
N VAL A 31 -14.89 -5.05 -10.73
CA VAL A 31 -13.96 -4.14 -10.06
C VAL A 31 -13.07 -4.95 -9.13
N GLU A 32 -11.80 -5.02 -9.45
CA GLU A 32 -10.80 -5.71 -8.65
C GLU A 32 -9.93 -4.70 -7.93
N TYR A 33 -9.83 -4.81 -6.61
CA TYR A 33 -8.87 -4.04 -5.82
C TYR A 33 -7.47 -4.60 -5.96
N ALA A 34 -7.39 -5.90 -6.13
CA ALA A 34 -6.14 -6.62 -6.33
C ALA A 34 -6.39 -7.82 -7.21
N ARG A 35 -5.35 -8.27 -7.90
CA ARG A 35 -5.45 -9.37 -8.84
C ARG A 35 -4.91 -10.65 -8.24
N SER A 36 -5.62 -11.76 -8.45
CA SER A 36 -5.16 -13.06 -8.01
C SER A 36 -4.00 -13.56 -8.87
N ILE A 37 -2.95 -14.03 -8.20
CA ILE A 37 -1.84 -14.74 -8.83
C ILE A 37 -1.56 -15.96 -7.96
N GLY A 38 -1.80 -17.15 -8.51
CA GLY A 38 -1.58 -18.39 -7.77
C GLY A 38 -2.35 -18.48 -6.46
N GLY A 39 -3.57 -17.97 -6.41
CA GLY A 39 -4.40 -17.96 -5.20
C GLY A 39 -4.15 -16.80 -4.24
N ALA A 40 -3.18 -15.94 -4.54
CA ALA A 40 -2.89 -14.74 -3.78
C ALA A 40 -3.06 -13.52 -4.68
N PHE A 41 -3.30 -12.36 -4.09
CA PHE A 41 -3.54 -11.13 -4.85
C PHE A 41 -2.33 -10.21 -4.81
N THR A 42 -2.06 -9.54 -5.93
CA THR A 42 -1.10 -8.44 -5.99
C THR A 42 -1.83 -7.13 -5.77
N LEU A 43 -1.08 -6.12 -5.37
CA LEU A 43 -1.64 -4.78 -5.20
C LEU A 43 -1.76 -4.00 -6.51
N ARG A 44 -1.40 -4.61 -7.64
CA ARG A 44 -1.56 -4.00 -8.95
C ARG A 44 -2.91 -4.34 -9.52
N VAL A 45 -3.67 -3.33 -9.84
CA VAL A 45 -4.98 -3.43 -10.46
C VAL A 45 -4.98 -2.64 -11.74
N ARG A 46 -5.77 -3.05 -12.71
CA ARG A 46 -5.85 -2.39 -14.01
C ARG A 46 -6.62 -1.08 -13.98
N ASP A 47 -7.50 -0.92 -13.01
CA ASP A 47 -8.26 0.31 -12.86
C ASP A 47 -7.31 1.41 -12.36
N MET A 48 -7.13 2.46 -13.16
CA MET A 48 -6.21 3.54 -12.84
C MET A 48 -6.59 4.32 -11.59
N ASP A 49 -7.87 4.31 -11.23
CA ASP A 49 -8.39 5.08 -10.12
C ASP A 49 -8.60 4.26 -8.84
N LYS A 50 -8.51 2.93 -8.94
CA LYS A 50 -8.89 2.03 -7.84
C LYS A 50 -7.88 0.90 -7.66
N HIS A 51 -6.72 1.24 -7.15
CA HIS A 51 -5.69 0.25 -6.81
C HIS A 51 -4.86 0.73 -5.62
N PHE A 52 -4.07 -0.18 -5.05
CA PHE A 52 -3.26 0.10 -3.85
C PHE A 52 -1.78 0.31 -4.17
N GLY A 53 -1.44 0.59 -5.42
CA GLY A 53 -0.06 0.81 -5.82
C GLY A 53 0.53 2.08 -5.21
N ASN A 54 1.83 2.04 -4.89
CA ASN A 54 2.53 3.20 -4.40
C ASN A 54 2.81 4.17 -5.55
N PRO A 55 2.36 5.44 -5.47
CA PRO A 55 2.68 6.43 -6.51
C PRO A 55 4.14 6.90 -6.48
N TYR A 56 4.93 6.46 -5.52
CA TYR A 56 6.33 6.83 -5.33
C TYR A 56 7.25 5.64 -5.52
N SER A 57 8.44 5.86 -6.03
CA SER A 57 9.47 4.84 -6.12
C SER A 57 10.86 5.47 -6.08
N HIS A 58 11.85 4.73 -5.57
CA HIS A 58 13.24 5.14 -5.64
C HIS A 58 13.93 4.65 -6.92
N VAL A 59 13.25 3.86 -7.73
CA VAL A 59 13.80 3.30 -8.98
C VAL A 59 13.38 4.19 -10.16
N ARG A 60 14.36 4.92 -10.71
CA ARG A 60 14.12 5.85 -11.81
C ARG A 60 13.44 5.19 -13.03
N ALA A 61 13.88 4.01 -13.40
CA ALA A 61 13.32 3.30 -14.55
C ALA A 61 11.83 2.98 -14.37
N LEU A 62 11.43 2.61 -13.14
CA LEU A 62 10.01 2.37 -12.82
C LEU A 62 9.21 3.67 -12.84
N CYS A 63 9.79 4.78 -12.37
CA CYS A 63 9.13 6.08 -12.41
C CYS A 63 8.83 6.51 -13.84
N GLU A 64 9.78 6.30 -14.75
CA GLU A 64 9.60 6.63 -16.16
C GLU A 64 8.56 5.72 -16.83
N LYS A 65 8.59 4.43 -16.54
CA LYS A 65 7.69 3.44 -17.12
C LYS A 65 6.25 3.58 -16.62
N ASP A 66 6.08 3.74 -15.33
CA ASP A 66 4.76 3.69 -14.66
C ASP A 66 4.28 5.07 -14.22
N ASN A 67 4.97 6.14 -14.61
CA ASN A 67 4.63 7.51 -14.24
C ASN A 67 4.55 7.72 -12.72
N LEU A 68 5.58 7.26 -12.01
CA LEU A 68 5.67 7.38 -10.56
C LEU A 68 6.55 8.59 -10.19
N ILE A 69 6.43 9.00 -8.94
CA ILE A 69 7.22 10.11 -8.39
C ILE A 69 8.49 9.53 -7.77
N LEU A 70 9.65 10.05 -8.21
CA LEU A 70 10.94 9.58 -7.74
C LEU A 70 11.21 10.06 -6.31
N THR A 71 11.66 9.14 -5.46
CA THR A 71 12.18 9.44 -4.12
C THR A 71 13.64 9.01 -4.03
N ALA A 72 14.35 9.51 -3.00
CA ALA A 72 15.76 9.19 -2.82
C ALA A 72 15.99 7.74 -2.35
N THR A 73 15.08 7.20 -1.54
CA THR A 73 15.24 5.86 -0.93
C THR A 73 13.92 5.11 -0.92
N THR A 74 13.99 3.79 -0.70
CA THR A 74 12.81 2.96 -0.48
C THR A 74 12.02 3.44 0.74
N LYS A 75 12.72 3.79 1.82
CA LYS A 75 12.09 4.32 3.04
C LYS A 75 11.25 5.57 2.74
N ASP A 76 11.82 6.50 1.98
CA ASP A 76 11.10 7.72 1.60
C ASP A 76 9.86 7.39 0.77
N ALA A 77 9.96 6.44 -0.16
CA ALA A 77 8.82 6.03 -0.97
C ALA A 77 7.69 5.44 -0.11
N VAL A 78 8.02 4.66 0.90
CA VAL A 78 7.02 4.06 1.80
C VAL A 78 6.40 5.13 2.71
N ILE A 79 7.20 6.03 3.27
CA ILE A 79 6.69 7.14 4.10
C ILE A 79 5.77 8.03 3.27
N MET A 80 6.13 8.33 2.03
CA MET A 80 5.30 9.13 1.14
C MET A 80 4.01 8.40 0.75
N PHE A 81 4.04 7.08 0.64
CA PHE A 81 2.82 6.31 0.44
C PHE A 81 1.87 6.44 1.64
N ILE A 82 2.39 6.35 2.85
CA ILE A 82 1.58 6.54 4.06
C ILE A 82 0.96 7.95 4.07
N HIS A 83 1.76 8.95 3.78
CA HIS A 83 1.29 10.32 3.67
C HIS A 83 0.19 10.48 2.62
N TYR A 84 0.39 9.87 1.45
CA TYR A 84 -0.59 9.88 0.36
C TYR A 84 -1.93 9.29 0.82
N VAL A 85 -1.89 8.10 1.42
CA VAL A 85 -3.11 7.44 1.90
C VAL A 85 -3.84 8.27 2.95
N LEU A 86 -3.09 8.85 3.88
CA LEU A 86 -3.71 9.56 5.02
C LEU A 86 -4.24 10.94 4.64
N ARG A 87 -3.58 11.65 3.73
CA ARG A 87 -3.80 13.09 3.57
C ARG A 87 -4.08 13.57 2.17
N SER A 88 -3.78 12.80 1.13
CA SER A 88 -3.99 13.27 -0.25
C SER A 88 -5.48 13.40 -0.57
N MET A 89 -5.81 14.43 -1.32
CA MET A 89 -7.16 14.64 -1.85
C MET A 89 -7.34 14.04 -3.24
N ASP A 90 -6.33 13.36 -3.76
CA ASP A 90 -6.43 12.62 -4.99
C ASP A 90 -7.54 11.56 -4.88
N SER A 91 -8.28 11.35 -5.97
CA SER A 91 -9.44 10.44 -5.99
C SER A 91 -9.08 9.03 -5.53
N ARG A 92 -7.89 8.55 -5.89
CA ARG A 92 -7.43 7.22 -5.49
C ARG A 92 -7.13 7.14 -3.99
N ALA A 93 -6.52 8.17 -3.42
CA ALA A 93 -6.27 8.21 -1.98
C ALA A 93 -7.59 8.28 -1.19
N VAL A 94 -8.54 9.08 -1.66
CA VAL A 94 -9.88 9.14 -1.06
C VAL A 94 -10.56 7.77 -1.12
N TRP A 95 -10.46 7.09 -2.26
CA TRP A 95 -11.00 5.74 -2.40
C TRP A 95 -10.32 4.75 -1.45
N ILE A 96 -9.00 4.77 -1.32
CA ILE A 96 -8.28 3.90 -0.37
C ILE A 96 -8.79 4.13 1.05
N ARG A 97 -8.96 5.39 1.47
CA ARG A 97 -9.51 5.69 2.80
C ARG A 97 -10.91 5.15 2.98
N SER A 98 -11.76 5.23 1.97
CA SER A 98 -13.11 4.66 2.05
C SER A 98 -13.09 3.14 2.20
N VAL A 99 -12.17 2.47 1.53
CA VAL A 99 -11.98 1.02 1.68
C VAL A 99 -11.52 0.68 3.09
N LEU A 100 -10.57 1.44 3.63
CA LEU A 100 -10.11 1.26 5.01
C LEU A 100 -11.25 1.48 6.02
N ASP A 101 -12.06 2.51 5.80
CA ASP A 101 -13.24 2.77 6.64
C ASP A 101 -14.24 1.62 6.64
N SER A 102 -14.40 0.95 5.52
CA SER A 102 -15.35 -0.16 5.36
C SER A 102 -14.96 -1.43 6.09
N LYS A 103 -13.69 -1.56 6.50
CA LYS A 103 -13.13 -2.75 7.17
C LYS A 103 -13.16 -4.03 6.33
N VAL A 104 -13.42 -3.93 5.03
CA VAL A 104 -13.51 -5.13 4.16
C VAL A 104 -12.19 -5.87 4.01
N LEU A 105 -11.07 -5.19 4.30
CA LEU A 105 -9.74 -5.77 4.15
C LEU A 105 -9.27 -6.52 5.40
N VAL A 106 -9.90 -6.32 6.53
CA VAL A 106 -9.47 -6.95 7.78
C VAL A 106 -9.56 -8.48 7.66
N GLY A 107 -8.45 -9.15 7.98
CA GLY A 107 -8.37 -10.61 7.95
C GLY A 107 -8.23 -11.22 6.56
N LYS A 108 -8.04 -10.43 5.51
CA LYS A 108 -7.89 -10.92 4.14
C LYS A 108 -6.44 -10.84 3.67
N PRO A 109 -5.83 -11.93 3.19
CA PRO A 109 -4.43 -11.92 2.78
C PRO A 109 -4.21 -11.16 1.47
N LEU A 110 -3.13 -10.40 1.45
CA LEU A 110 -2.60 -9.73 0.26
C LEU A 110 -1.18 -10.21 0.00
N VAL A 111 -0.75 -10.11 -1.24
CA VAL A 111 0.62 -10.44 -1.62
C VAL A 111 1.22 -9.30 -2.42
N TYR A 112 2.43 -8.94 -2.06
CA TYR A 112 3.23 -7.96 -2.78
C TYR A 112 4.69 -8.36 -2.77
N TYR A 113 5.39 -8.17 -3.87
CA TYR A 113 6.82 -8.41 -3.97
C TYR A 113 7.59 -7.17 -3.56
N SER A 114 8.55 -7.35 -2.65
CA SER A 114 9.42 -6.28 -2.19
C SER A 114 10.82 -6.82 -1.90
N GLU A 115 11.77 -5.91 -1.72
CA GLU A 115 13.14 -6.28 -1.37
C GLU A 115 13.21 -6.79 0.07
N LEU A 116 14.14 -7.72 0.32
CA LEU A 116 14.37 -8.26 1.65
C LEU A 116 15.02 -7.21 2.57
N GLY A 117 14.69 -7.28 3.84
CA GLY A 117 15.30 -6.46 4.87
C GLY A 117 14.68 -5.09 5.09
N GLU A 118 13.74 -4.68 4.24
CA GLU A 118 13.08 -3.38 4.35
C GLU A 118 11.57 -3.51 4.32
N PRO A 119 10.84 -2.63 5.04
CA PRO A 119 9.40 -2.55 4.88
C PRO A 119 9.01 -2.07 3.48
N SER A 120 7.86 -2.54 3.00
CA SER A 120 7.27 -2.10 1.73
C SER A 120 5.98 -1.33 1.98
N HIS A 121 5.43 -0.72 0.92
CA HIS A 121 4.13 -0.08 1.02
C HIS A 121 3.02 -1.10 1.34
N ALA A 122 3.21 -2.37 1.00
CA ALA A 122 2.29 -3.42 1.38
C ALA A 122 2.26 -3.64 2.89
N ASN A 123 3.42 -3.59 3.54
CA ASN A 123 3.50 -3.61 5.01
C ASN A 123 2.79 -2.39 5.61
N ALA A 124 2.98 -1.22 5.01
CA ALA A 124 2.28 -0.01 5.44
C ALA A 124 0.77 -0.15 5.32
N LEU A 125 0.29 -0.67 4.19
CA LEU A 125 -1.13 -0.90 3.99
C LEU A 125 -1.69 -1.88 5.01
N ASP A 126 -0.99 -2.98 5.27
CA ASP A 126 -1.39 -3.96 6.29
C ASP A 126 -1.51 -3.32 7.68
N TYR A 127 -0.54 -2.50 8.06
CA TYR A 127 -0.60 -1.76 9.32
C TYR A 127 -1.83 -0.86 9.38
N LEU A 128 -2.10 -0.12 8.32
CA LEU A 128 -3.26 0.77 8.25
C LEU A 128 -4.58 -0.01 8.33
N ILE A 129 -4.67 -1.15 7.66
CA ILE A 129 -5.85 -2.01 7.72
C ILE A 129 -6.14 -2.44 9.17
N ASN A 130 -5.13 -2.88 9.87
CA ASN A 130 -5.28 -3.45 11.21
C ASN A 130 -5.38 -2.39 12.33
N ASN A 131 -5.01 -1.14 12.05
CA ASN A 131 -4.95 -0.07 13.05
C ASN A 131 -5.67 1.21 12.57
N TRP A 132 -6.60 1.09 11.63
CA TRP A 132 -7.16 2.25 10.94
C TRP A 132 -7.85 3.25 11.86
N ASP A 133 -8.65 2.78 12.82
CA ASP A 133 -9.38 3.68 13.71
C ASP A 133 -8.43 4.51 14.57
N GLU A 134 -7.38 3.88 15.10
CA GLU A 134 -6.35 4.56 15.87
C GLU A 134 -5.59 5.58 15.02
N VAL A 135 -5.14 5.16 13.84
CA VAL A 135 -4.39 6.05 12.93
C VAL A 135 -5.25 7.22 12.49
N LYS A 136 -6.49 6.96 12.08
CA LYS A 136 -7.41 7.99 11.61
C LYS A 136 -7.66 9.05 12.69
N SER A 137 -7.72 8.67 13.94
CA SER A 137 -7.92 9.60 15.06
C SER A 137 -6.76 10.58 15.24
N LYS A 138 -5.58 10.26 14.69
CA LYS A 138 -4.36 11.08 14.82
C LYS A 138 -4.08 11.94 13.59
N VAL A 139 -4.85 11.80 12.54
CA VAL A 139 -4.66 12.56 11.30
C VAL A 139 -5.20 13.99 11.45
#